data_a963835dc735364d55ba9fd59a2fcaf1
#
_entry.id   a963835dc735364d55ba9fd59a2fcaf1
#
_cell.length_a   1.000
_cell.length_b   1.000
_cell.length_c   1.000
_cell.angle_alpha   90.00
_cell.angle_beta   90.00
_cell.angle_gamma   90.00
#
_symmetry.space_group_name_H-M   'P 1'
#
loop_
_entity.id
_entity.type
_entity.pdbx_description
1 polymer ?
#
loop_
_entity_poly.entity_id
_entity_poly.type
_entity_poly.pdbx_seq_one_letter_code
_entity_poly.pdbx_strand_id
1 'polypeptide(L)'
;GNGTASFDVEVENPSAYAGKKIVVTFEAVINDEADVENGVVNKLDNYGTSVQVPTTFGKFEFTKVDPDGKGIENVTFQVKDGDTTLYFVKQKDGSYKKAASATTSGATADVKTGADGKLSFTGLDKNKIYTVTETKRASDAYLDIMPSFTVSFNEENGSAVLAKTTTSDPWGLVNTTAKTVKNIKSITQLPLTGAAGTMLFTVVALLVAGAGVTIAIKSRQNAEA
;
A
#
# COMPACT_ATOMS: atom_id res chain seq x y z
N GLY A 1 -24.73 -5.84 -14.61
CA GLY A 1 -24.89 -7.29 -14.67
C GLY A 1 -23.58 -7.96 -14.32
N ASN A 2 -23.58 -8.90 -13.40
CA ASN A 2 -22.43 -9.73 -13.13
C ASN A 2 -22.10 -10.51 -14.43
N GLY A 3 -21.02 -10.14 -15.10
CA GLY A 3 -20.57 -10.84 -16.30
C GLY A 3 -20.23 -12.29 -15.94
N THR A 4 -21.06 -13.22 -16.34
CA THR A 4 -20.77 -14.65 -16.19
C THR A 4 -20.04 -15.09 -17.47
N ALA A 5 -18.75 -15.44 -17.34
CA ALA A 5 -18.05 -16.13 -18.41
C ALA A 5 -18.13 -17.64 -18.12
N SER A 6 -18.46 -18.43 -19.13
CA SER A 6 -18.46 -19.88 -19.05
C SER A 6 -17.68 -20.45 -20.23
N PHE A 7 -17.07 -21.59 -20.03
CA PHE A 7 -16.48 -22.43 -21.09
C PHE A 7 -16.74 -23.88 -20.75
N ASP A 8 -16.85 -24.69 -21.78
CA ASP A 8 -17.04 -26.13 -21.64
C ASP A 8 -15.73 -26.85 -21.97
N VAL A 9 -15.44 -27.91 -21.22
CA VAL A 9 -14.33 -28.79 -21.47
C VAL A 9 -14.91 -30.17 -21.80
N GLU A 10 -14.77 -30.60 -23.04
CA GLU A 10 -15.18 -31.93 -23.46
C GLU A 10 -13.98 -32.89 -23.44
N VAL A 11 -14.17 -34.04 -22.83
CA VAL A 11 -13.16 -35.08 -22.79
C VAL A 11 -13.55 -36.17 -23.85
N GLU A 12 -12.82 -36.18 -24.94
CA GLU A 12 -12.98 -37.23 -25.94
C GLU A 12 -12.56 -38.59 -25.37
N ASN A 13 -13.35 -39.63 -25.63
CA ASN A 13 -13.11 -41.00 -25.16
C ASN A 13 -12.87 -41.11 -23.65
N PRO A 14 -13.83 -40.74 -22.78
CA PRO A 14 -13.65 -40.69 -21.33
C PRO A 14 -13.30 -42.03 -20.70
N SER A 15 -13.65 -43.16 -21.34
CA SER A 15 -13.29 -44.47 -20.84
C SER A 15 -11.79 -44.76 -20.84
N ALA A 16 -10.99 -44.08 -21.67
CA ALA A 16 -9.53 -44.18 -21.67
C ALA A 16 -8.89 -43.53 -20.41
N TYR A 17 -9.66 -42.73 -19.70
CA TYR A 17 -9.22 -41.99 -18.49
C TYR A 17 -9.89 -42.50 -17.22
N ALA A 18 -10.56 -43.67 -17.28
CA ALA A 18 -11.21 -44.25 -16.11
C ALA A 18 -10.21 -44.43 -14.96
N GLY A 19 -10.55 -43.92 -13.78
CA GLY A 19 -9.69 -43.91 -12.59
C GLY A 19 -8.54 -42.89 -12.60
N LYS A 20 -8.41 -42.05 -13.63
CA LYS A 20 -7.39 -40.97 -13.69
C LYS A 20 -7.98 -39.65 -13.24
N LYS A 21 -7.13 -38.83 -12.66
CA LYS A 21 -7.46 -37.43 -12.32
C LYS A 21 -7.28 -36.56 -13.56
N ILE A 22 -8.31 -35.83 -13.94
CA ILE A 22 -8.25 -34.78 -14.97
C ILE A 22 -8.10 -33.46 -14.26
N VAL A 23 -7.09 -32.68 -14.66
CA VAL A 23 -6.85 -31.32 -14.12
C VAL A 23 -7.05 -30.32 -15.26
N VAL A 24 -7.96 -29.39 -15.06
CA VAL A 24 -8.18 -28.27 -15.97
C VAL A 24 -7.63 -27.03 -15.29
N THR A 25 -6.68 -26.35 -15.95
CA THR A 25 -6.10 -25.10 -15.47
C THR A 25 -6.51 -23.96 -16.39
N PHE A 26 -6.94 -22.87 -15.85
CA PHE A 26 -7.28 -21.67 -16.63
C PHE A 26 -6.88 -20.40 -15.85
N GLU A 27 -6.64 -19.33 -16.58
CA GLU A 27 -6.43 -18.02 -16.02
C GLU A 27 -7.66 -17.14 -16.28
N ALA A 28 -8.03 -16.32 -15.30
CA ALA A 28 -9.11 -15.37 -15.43
C ALA A 28 -8.67 -14.00 -14.90
N VAL A 29 -8.99 -12.94 -15.63
CA VAL A 29 -8.76 -11.57 -15.21
C VAL A 29 -10.02 -11.04 -14.54
N ILE A 30 -9.85 -10.48 -13.34
CA ILE A 30 -10.93 -9.79 -12.64
C ILE A 30 -11.24 -8.50 -13.38
N ASN A 31 -12.45 -8.38 -13.89
CA ASN A 31 -12.93 -7.16 -14.56
C ASN A 31 -13.48 -6.14 -13.54
N ASP A 32 -13.82 -4.94 -14.03
CA ASP A 32 -14.32 -3.85 -13.19
C ASP A 32 -15.73 -4.09 -12.62
N GLU A 33 -16.48 -5.05 -13.16
CA GLU A 33 -17.82 -5.45 -12.69
C GLU A 33 -17.78 -6.48 -11.56
N ALA A 34 -16.62 -7.06 -11.26
CA ALA A 34 -16.48 -8.07 -10.22
C ALA A 34 -16.91 -7.53 -8.85
N ASP A 35 -17.68 -8.32 -8.12
CA ASP A 35 -18.04 -8.03 -6.73
C ASP A 35 -16.84 -8.34 -5.81
N VAL A 36 -15.98 -7.34 -5.61
CA VAL A 36 -14.78 -7.49 -4.78
C VAL A 36 -15.09 -7.48 -3.29
N GLU A 37 -16.31 -7.12 -2.88
CA GLU A 37 -16.73 -7.10 -1.48
C GLU A 37 -17.19 -8.48 -1.02
N ASN A 38 -18.02 -9.14 -1.82
CA ASN A 38 -18.56 -10.46 -1.52
C ASN A 38 -17.72 -11.58 -2.15
N GLY A 39 -16.83 -11.24 -3.06
CA GLY A 39 -15.98 -12.16 -3.79
C GLY A 39 -16.60 -12.67 -5.08
N VAL A 40 -15.80 -13.40 -5.86
CA VAL A 40 -16.20 -14.04 -7.12
C VAL A 40 -16.26 -15.53 -6.88
N VAL A 41 -17.33 -16.17 -7.37
CA VAL A 41 -17.50 -17.63 -7.25
C VAL A 41 -17.17 -18.27 -8.58
N ASN A 42 -16.16 -19.15 -8.59
CA ASN A 42 -15.92 -20.08 -9.67
C ASN A 42 -16.77 -21.34 -9.46
N LYS A 43 -17.55 -21.70 -10.46
CA LYS A 43 -18.45 -22.85 -10.40
C LYS A 43 -18.03 -23.88 -11.45
N LEU A 44 -17.81 -25.09 -11.02
CA LEU A 44 -17.62 -26.25 -11.89
C LEU A 44 -18.87 -27.11 -11.83
N ASP A 45 -19.54 -27.28 -12.96
CA ASP A 45 -20.69 -28.18 -13.11
C ASP A 45 -20.25 -29.42 -13.91
N ASN A 46 -20.50 -30.60 -13.35
CA ASN A 46 -20.22 -31.89 -14.02
C ASN A 46 -21.36 -32.85 -13.75
N TYR A 47 -22.17 -33.16 -14.76
CA TYR A 47 -23.24 -34.19 -14.75
C TYR A 47 -24.05 -34.24 -13.43
N GLY A 48 -24.58 -33.10 -13.00
CA GLY A 48 -25.43 -33.01 -11.80
C GLY A 48 -24.65 -32.81 -10.50
N THR A 49 -23.32 -32.78 -10.54
CA THR A 49 -22.48 -32.38 -9.40
C THR A 49 -21.93 -30.98 -9.64
N SER A 50 -22.10 -30.07 -8.66
CA SER A 50 -21.57 -28.71 -8.73
C SER A 50 -20.60 -28.48 -7.60
N VAL A 51 -19.43 -27.93 -7.93
CA VAL A 51 -18.44 -27.47 -6.97
C VAL A 51 -18.26 -25.97 -7.14
N GLN A 52 -18.32 -25.22 -6.06
CA GLN A 52 -18.10 -23.78 -6.05
C GLN A 52 -16.84 -23.45 -5.24
N VAL A 53 -15.98 -22.60 -5.81
CA VAL A 53 -14.80 -22.10 -5.15
C VAL A 53 -14.88 -20.58 -5.09
N PRO A 54 -15.15 -20.00 -3.92
CA PRO A 54 -15.16 -18.55 -3.75
C PRO A 54 -13.74 -18.00 -3.78
N THR A 55 -13.54 -16.91 -4.52
CA THR A 55 -12.32 -16.11 -4.51
C THR A 55 -12.63 -14.78 -3.82
N THR A 56 -11.98 -14.54 -2.70
CA THR A 56 -12.13 -13.28 -1.96
C THR A 56 -10.92 -12.37 -2.20
N PHE A 57 -11.15 -11.07 -2.06
CA PHE A 57 -10.14 -10.05 -2.32
C PHE A 57 -9.62 -9.42 -1.04
N GLY A 58 -8.39 -8.93 -1.10
CA GLY A 58 -7.77 -8.17 -0.05
C GLY A 58 -8.34 -6.75 0.01
N LYS A 59 -8.48 -6.26 1.24
CA LYS A 59 -8.81 -4.87 1.52
C LYS A 59 -7.94 -4.35 2.65
N PHE A 60 -7.51 -3.10 2.56
CA PHE A 60 -6.79 -2.45 3.64
C PHE A 60 -7.13 -0.97 3.70
N GLU A 61 -6.87 -0.40 4.87
CA GLU A 61 -7.00 1.04 5.11
C GLU A 61 -5.86 1.53 5.99
N PHE A 62 -5.55 2.81 5.85
CA PHE A 62 -4.68 3.54 6.76
C PHE A 62 -5.10 5.00 6.82
N THR A 63 -4.59 5.73 7.82
CA THR A 63 -4.90 7.14 8.00
C THR A 63 -3.65 7.98 7.87
N LYS A 64 -3.66 8.99 7.05
CA LYS A 64 -2.66 10.03 6.97
C LYS A 64 -2.91 11.07 8.05
N VAL A 65 -1.93 11.32 8.91
CA VAL A 65 -2.09 12.19 10.07
C VAL A 65 -1.01 13.27 10.16
N ASP A 66 -1.34 14.38 10.77
CA ASP A 66 -0.41 15.42 11.17
C ASP A 66 0.33 15.06 12.48
N PRO A 67 1.23 15.90 13.00
CA PRO A 67 1.94 15.64 14.25
C PRO A 67 1.04 15.43 15.46
N ASP A 68 -0.15 16.04 15.47
CA ASP A 68 -1.13 15.99 16.55
C ASP A 68 -2.10 14.79 16.42
N GLY A 69 -1.93 13.99 15.35
CA GLY A 69 -2.77 12.82 15.07
C GLY A 69 -4.07 13.15 14.32
N LYS A 70 -4.25 14.38 13.85
CA LYS A 70 -5.40 14.79 13.05
C LYS A 70 -5.21 14.33 11.59
N GLY A 71 -6.29 13.84 10.97
CA GLY A 71 -6.30 13.43 9.57
C GLY A 71 -5.92 14.56 8.61
N ILE A 72 -5.15 14.23 7.58
CA ILE A 72 -4.72 15.16 6.52
C ILE A 72 -5.39 14.76 5.21
N GLU A 73 -6.21 15.64 4.67
CA GLU A 73 -6.85 15.50 3.37
C GLU A 73 -5.89 15.80 2.22
N ASN A 74 -6.18 15.26 1.02
CA ASN A 74 -5.50 15.57 -0.24
C ASN A 74 -4.02 15.21 -0.31
N VAL A 75 -3.53 14.30 0.53
CA VAL A 75 -2.21 13.68 0.36
C VAL A 75 -2.32 12.59 -0.69
N THR A 76 -1.38 12.57 -1.65
CA THR A 76 -1.41 11.64 -2.77
C THR A 76 -0.51 10.45 -2.52
N PHE A 77 -1.03 9.26 -2.83
CA PHE A 77 -0.31 7.99 -2.77
C PHE A 77 -0.42 7.23 -4.08
N GLN A 78 0.55 6.35 -4.32
CA GLN A 78 0.51 5.34 -5.36
C GLN A 78 0.73 3.95 -4.73
N VAL A 79 0.13 2.94 -5.35
CA VAL A 79 0.28 1.54 -4.96
C VAL A 79 0.88 0.76 -6.11
N LYS A 80 1.89 -0.07 -5.81
CA LYS A 80 2.56 -0.93 -6.80
C LYS A 80 2.50 -2.39 -6.41
N ASP A 81 2.43 -3.27 -7.42
CA ASP A 81 2.67 -4.70 -7.36
C ASP A 81 4.03 -4.97 -8.04
N GLY A 82 5.08 -5.17 -7.24
CA GLY A 82 6.46 -5.10 -7.75
C GLY A 82 6.74 -3.73 -8.39
N ASP A 83 7.13 -3.72 -9.66
CA ASP A 83 7.37 -2.48 -10.42
C ASP A 83 6.11 -1.94 -11.13
N THR A 84 5.02 -2.71 -11.12
CA THR A 84 3.78 -2.34 -11.82
C THR A 84 2.93 -1.40 -10.97
N THR A 85 2.67 -0.20 -11.48
CA THR A 85 1.75 0.75 -10.85
C THR A 85 0.31 0.28 -11.03
N LEU A 86 -0.44 0.25 -9.93
CA LEU A 86 -1.86 -0.09 -9.93
C LEU A 86 -2.74 1.14 -10.12
N TYR A 87 -3.91 0.91 -10.70
CA TYR A 87 -4.92 1.94 -10.95
C TYR A 87 -6.18 1.62 -10.13
N PHE A 88 -6.87 2.67 -9.70
CA PHE A 88 -8.04 2.56 -8.83
C PHE A 88 -9.15 3.49 -9.28
N VAL A 89 -10.38 3.07 -9.10
CA VAL A 89 -11.59 3.89 -9.28
C VAL A 89 -12.14 4.26 -7.91
N LYS A 90 -12.30 5.58 -7.67
CA LYS A 90 -12.89 6.08 -6.43
C LYS A 90 -14.38 5.73 -6.37
N GLN A 91 -14.80 5.12 -5.29
CA GLN A 91 -16.17 4.73 -5.03
C GLN A 91 -16.97 5.87 -4.35
N LYS A 92 -18.29 5.73 -4.29
CA LYS A 92 -19.19 6.73 -3.67
C LYS A 92 -18.95 6.90 -2.16
N ASP A 93 -18.50 5.86 -1.49
CA ASP A 93 -18.15 5.86 -0.06
C ASP A 93 -16.75 6.43 0.23
N GLY A 94 -16.02 6.85 -0.82
CA GLY A 94 -14.68 7.39 -0.73
C GLY A 94 -13.56 6.35 -0.80
N SER A 95 -13.87 5.06 -0.77
CA SER A 95 -12.89 3.98 -0.95
C SER A 95 -12.38 3.92 -2.40
N TYR A 96 -11.31 3.16 -2.62
CA TYR A 96 -10.70 2.96 -3.92
C TYR A 96 -10.73 1.47 -4.29
N LYS A 97 -11.49 1.13 -5.34
CA LYS A 97 -11.55 -0.21 -5.92
C LYS A 97 -10.45 -0.35 -6.97
N LYS A 98 -9.66 -1.44 -6.92
CA LYS A 98 -8.66 -1.74 -7.95
C LYS A 98 -9.33 -1.84 -9.31
N ALA A 99 -8.83 -1.09 -10.28
CA ALA A 99 -9.25 -1.14 -11.68
C ALA A 99 -8.58 -2.31 -12.42
N ALA A 100 -9.23 -2.84 -13.43
CA ALA A 100 -8.67 -3.87 -14.30
C ALA A 100 -7.47 -3.33 -15.11
N SER A 101 -7.51 -2.06 -15.51
CA SER A 101 -6.46 -1.41 -16.30
C SER A 101 -6.41 0.11 -16.09
N ALA A 102 -5.37 0.75 -16.64
CA ALA A 102 -5.25 2.20 -16.69
C ALA A 102 -6.34 2.87 -17.54
N THR A 103 -6.95 2.13 -18.47
CA THR A 103 -7.98 2.64 -19.40
C THR A 103 -9.40 2.49 -18.85
N THR A 104 -9.56 1.88 -17.68
CA THR A 104 -10.85 1.80 -16.99
C THR A 104 -11.38 3.21 -16.71
N SER A 105 -12.66 3.43 -16.97
CA SER A 105 -13.28 4.76 -16.77
C SER A 105 -13.16 5.23 -15.32
N GLY A 106 -12.59 6.41 -15.11
CA GLY A 106 -12.35 7.00 -13.81
C GLY A 106 -11.16 6.42 -13.04
N ALA A 107 -10.35 5.53 -13.68
CA ALA A 107 -9.16 4.98 -13.06
C ALA A 107 -8.06 6.02 -12.91
N THR A 108 -7.37 5.98 -11.78
CA THR A 108 -6.21 6.82 -11.48
C THR A 108 -5.17 6.01 -10.72
N ALA A 109 -3.89 6.27 -10.98
CA ALA A 109 -2.79 5.79 -10.15
C ALA A 109 -2.64 6.65 -8.88
N ASP A 110 -2.98 7.95 -8.97
CA ASP A 110 -2.85 8.92 -7.89
C ASP A 110 -4.12 8.91 -7.01
N VAL A 111 -4.05 8.22 -5.90
CA VAL A 111 -5.13 8.14 -4.91
C VAL A 111 -4.93 9.17 -3.82
N LYS A 112 -5.99 9.81 -3.36
CA LYS A 112 -5.92 10.92 -2.40
C LYS A 112 -6.68 10.62 -1.13
N THR A 113 -6.10 11.01 0.00
CA THR A 113 -6.76 10.91 1.30
C THR A 113 -8.03 11.74 1.36
N GLY A 114 -9.05 11.21 2.05
CA GLY A 114 -10.30 11.89 2.34
C GLY A 114 -10.15 12.97 3.42
N ALA A 115 -11.24 13.64 3.75
CA ALA A 115 -11.29 14.73 4.74
C ALA A 115 -10.84 14.29 6.15
N ASP A 116 -11.00 13.03 6.48
CA ASP A 116 -10.55 12.40 7.73
C ASP A 116 -9.11 11.83 7.65
N GLY A 117 -8.43 12.04 6.53
CA GLY A 117 -7.11 11.51 6.25
C GLY A 117 -7.10 10.05 5.84
N LYS A 118 -8.24 9.37 5.72
CA LYS A 118 -8.31 7.95 5.39
C LYS A 118 -8.08 7.68 3.91
N LEU A 119 -7.44 6.54 3.66
CA LEU A 119 -7.41 5.82 2.40
C LEU A 119 -7.82 4.37 2.64
N SER A 120 -8.79 3.90 1.88
CA SER A 120 -9.28 2.52 1.93
C SER A 120 -9.25 1.92 0.52
N PHE A 121 -8.76 0.69 0.41
CA PHE A 121 -8.56 -0.02 -0.86
C PHE A 121 -9.25 -1.37 -0.83
N THR A 122 -9.84 -1.75 -1.97
CA THR A 122 -10.51 -3.05 -2.17
C THR A 122 -10.10 -3.66 -3.51
N GLY A 123 -10.33 -4.96 -3.69
CA GLY A 123 -10.09 -5.67 -4.94
C GLY A 123 -8.64 -6.11 -5.16
N LEU A 124 -7.86 -6.23 -4.10
CA LEU A 124 -6.47 -6.66 -4.18
C LEU A 124 -6.33 -8.19 -4.07
N ASP A 125 -5.33 -8.75 -4.74
CA ASP A 125 -4.98 -10.16 -4.60
C ASP A 125 -4.30 -10.39 -3.24
N LYS A 126 -4.86 -11.29 -2.44
CA LYS A 126 -4.34 -11.59 -1.09
C LYS A 126 -3.00 -12.30 -1.08
N ASN A 127 -2.59 -12.90 -2.22
CA ASN A 127 -1.33 -13.63 -2.32
C ASN A 127 -0.15 -12.73 -2.70
N LYS A 128 -0.38 -11.42 -2.80
CA LYS A 128 0.62 -10.45 -3.24
C LYS A 128 1.03 -9.48 -2.13
N ILE A 129 2.20 -8.89 -2.32
CA ILE A 129 2.73 -7.82 -1.46
C ILE A 129 2.73 -6.54 -2.29
N TYR A 130 2.11 -5.51 -1.75
CA TYR A 130 1.99 -4.21 -2.40
C TYR A 130 2.88 -3.19 -1.72
N THR A 131 3.50 -2.32 -2.52
CA THR A 131 4.23 -1.15 -2.02
C THR A 131 3.33 0.09 -2.14
N VAL A 132 3.14 0.77 -1.02
CA VAL A 132 2.36 2.02 -0.92
C VAL A 132 3.34 3.15 -0.65
N THR A 133 3.35 4.15 -1.53
CA THR A 133 4.29 5.28 -1.44
C THR A 133 3.52 6.60 -1.48
N GLU A 134 3.81 7.49 -0.55
CA GLU A 134 3.39 8.89 -0.67
C GLU A 134 4.15 9.54 -1.82
N THR A 135 3.44 10.22 -2.72
CA THR A 135 4.02 10.86 -3.89
C THR A 135 3.85 12.38 -3.88
N LYS A 136 2.90 12.87 -3.08
CA LYS A 136 2.67 14.31 -2.94
C LYS A 136 2.04 14.63 -1.58
N ARG A 137 2.64 15.55 -0.84
CA ARG A 137 2.08 16.13 0.38
C ARG A 137 0.85 17.00 0.09
N ALA A 138 0.02 17.24 1.10
CA ALA A 138 -1.19 18.08 0.95
C ALA A 138 -0.86 19.55 0.70
N SER A 139 0.23 20.06 1.27
CA SER A 139 0.67 21.46 1.13
C SER A 139 2.14 21.62 1.51
N ASP A 140 2.72 22.77 1.17
CA ASP A 140 4.11 23.14 1.51
C ASP A 140 4.33 23.40 3.00
N ALA A 141 3.27 23.40 3.81
CA ALA A 141 3.38 23.46 5.27
C ALA A 141 4.02 22.22 5.89
N TYR A 142 4.04 21.08 5.17
CA TYR A 142 4.68 19.84 5.58
C TYR A 142 6.03 19.67 4.92
N LEU A 143 6.97 19.01 5.60
CA LEU A 143 8.27 18.67 5.04
C LEU A 143 8.11 17.71 3.84
N ASP A 144 9.04 17.81 2.90
CA ASP A 144 9.09 16.97 1.71
C ASP A 144 9.71 15.60 2.03
N ILE A 145 9.00 14.83 2.86
CA ILE A 145 9.39 13.48 3.26
C ILE A 145 8.28 12.52 2.82
N MET A 146 8.60 11.65 1.88
CA MET A 146 7.68 10.73 1.22
C MET A 146 7.89 9.29 1.73
N PRO A 147 7.25 8.90 2.85
CA PRO A 147 7.40 7.57 3.39
C PRO A 147 6.76 6.52 2.49
N SER A 148 7.29 5.31 2.56
CA SER A 148 6.77 4.14 1.86
C SER A 148 6.66 2.96 2.83
N PHE A 149 5.72 2.07 2.57
CA PHE A 149 5.51 0.85 3.34
C PHE A 149 4.93 -0.25 2.45
N THR A 150 4.98 -1.48 2.93
CA THR A 150 4.38 -2.61 2.22
C THR A 150 3.10 -3.07 2.93
N VAL A 151 2.20 -3.65 2.13
CA VAL A 151 0.97 -4.28 2.59
C VAL A 151 0.92 -5.70 2.04
N SER A 152 0.75 -6.66 2.93
CA SER A 152 0.44 -8.06 2.64
C SER A 152 -0.82 -8.48 3.37
N PHE A 153 -1.28 -9.70 3.14
CA PHE A 153 -2.47 -10.21 3.81
C PHE A 153 -2.12 -11.49 4.57
N ASN A 154 -2.63 -11.61 5.77
CA ASN A 154 -2.47 -12.80 6.58
C ASN A 154 -3.25 -13.97 5.94
N GLU A 155 -2.62 -15.11 5.77
CA GLU A 155 -3.20 -16.29 5.10
C GLU A 155 -4.38 -16.88 5.88
N GLU A 156 -4.34 -16.83 7.22
CA GLU A 156 -5.35 -17.47 8.05
C GLU A 156 -6.67 -16.67 8.11
N ASN A 157 -6.57 -15.34 8.21
CA ASN A 157 -7.75 -14.49 8.44
C ASN A 157 -7.96 -13.40 7.38
N GLY A 158 -7.05 -13.30 6.39
CA GLY A 158 -7.12 -12.32 5.31
C GLY A 158 -6.93 -10.86 5.74
N SER A 159 -6.52 -10.62 7.00
CA SER A 159 -6.31 -9.26 7.48
C SER A 159 -5.06 -8.63 6.87
N ALA A 160 -5.12 -7.33 6.60
CA ALA A 160 -3.98 -6.60 6.06
C ALA A 160 -2.91 -6.37 7.14
N VAL A 161 -1.68 -6.70 6.77
CA VAL A 161 -0.46 -6.50 7.56
C VAL A 161 0.38 -5.41 6.88
N LEU A 162 0.63 -4.33 7.59
CA LEU A 162 1.53 -3.27 7.14
C LEU A 162 2.93 -3.55 7.66
N ALA A 163 3.94 -3.40 6.80
CA ALA A 163 5.34 -3.52 7.16
C ALA A 163 6.15 -2.37 6.57
N LYS A 164 7.27 -2.04 7.22
CA LYS A 164 8.20 -1.02 6.78
C LYS A 164 9.63 -1.46 7.03
N THR A 165 10.57 -0.87 6.30
CA THR A 165 12.00 -1.03 6.52
C THR A 165 12.63 0.31 6.86
N THR A 166 13.86 0.31 7.34
CA THR A 166 14.65 1.54 7.55
C THR A 166 14.92 2.30 6.24
N THR A 167 14.88 1.61 5.10
CA THR A 167 15.03 2.23 3.78
C THR A 167 13.73 2.89 3.31
N SER A 168 12.59 2.22 3.50
CA SER A 168 11.29 2.72 3.05
C SER A 168 10.71 3.82 3.96
N ASP A 169 11.04 3.77 5.25
CA ASP A 169 10.63 4.75 6.25
C ASP A 169 11.79 5.06 7.21
N PRO A 170 12.84 5.76 6.72
CA PRO A 170 14.03 6.05 7.52
C PRO A 170 13.74 6.96 8.71
N TRP A 171 12.66 7.71 8.65
CA TRP A 171 12.27 8.68 9.66
C TRP A 171 11.25 8.14 10.68
N GLY A 172 10.76 6.91 10.50
CA GLY A 172 9.80 6.29 11.42
C GLY A 172 8.41 6.92 11.39
N LEU A 173 7.98 7.45 10.26
CA LEU A 173 6.69 8.13 10.08
C LEU A 173 5.51 7.17 9.89
N VAL A 174 5.78 5.90 9.56
CA VAL A 174 4.77 4.86 9.41
C VAL A 174 4.61 4.10 10.73
N ASN A 175 3.41 4.09 11.28
CA ASN A 175 3.04 3.23 12.42
C ASN A 175 2.20 2.05 11.91
N THR A 176 2.80 0.88 11.83
CA THR A 176 2.19 -0.32 11.28
C THR A 176 1.08 -0.90 12.15
N THR A 177 1.16 -0.70 13.47
CA THR A 177 0.15 -1.17 14.43
C THR A 177 -1.09 -0.28 14.41
N ALA A 178 -0.92 1.04 14.50
CA ALA A 178 -2.02 1.99 14.43
C ALA A 178 -2.52 2.24 12.99
N LYS A 179 -1.81 1.70 11.99
CA LYS A 179 -2.06 1.92 10.55
C LYS A 179 -2.14 3.41 10.22
N THR A 180 -1.17 4.18 10.71
CA THR A 180 -1.08 5.63 10.44
C THR A 180 0.23 5.98 9.74
N VAL A 181 0.16 6.97 8.86
CA VAL A 181 1.31 7.56 8.17
C VAL A 181 1.35 9.05 8.50
N LYS A 182 2.42 9.49 9.17
CA LYS A 182 2.53 10.85 9.68
C LYS A 182 3.22 11.77 8.67
N ASN A 183 2.72 13.01 8.50
CA ASN A 183 3.49 14.12 7.95
C ASN A 183 3.88 15.08 9.08
N ILE A 184 5.08 15.64 8.97
CA ILE A 184 5.64 16.57 9.95
C ILE A 184 5.91 17.94 9.30
N LYS A 185 5.86 18.99 10.12
CA LYS A 185 6.12 20.39 9.70
C LYS A 185 7.54 20.83 10.03
N SER A 186 8.21 20.14 10.97
CA SER A 186 9.56 20.41 11.42
C SER A 186 10.28 19.11 11.76
N ILE A 187 11.61 19.07 11.58
CA ILE A 187 12.45 17.95 11.99
C ILE A 187 12.38 17.65 13.50
N THR A 188 12.01 18.61 14.31
CA THR A 188 11.81 18.43 15.77
C THR A 188 10.60 17.56 16.10
N GLN A 189 9.70 17.31 15.13
CA GLN A 189 8.52 16.45 15.27
C GLN A 189 8.76 15.01 14.84
N LEU A 190 10.00 14.69 14.46
CA LEU A 190 10.38 13.30 14.16
C LEU A 190 10.26 12.41 15.41
N PRO A 191 9.84 11.16 15.27
CA PRO A 191 9.88 10.20 16.36
C PRO A 191 11.31 10.04 16.87
N LEU A 192 11.53 10.26 18.16
CA LEU A 192 12.86 10.19 18.79
C LEU A 192 13.29 8.74 19.11
N THR A 193 12.56 7.74 18.65
CA THR A 193 12.81 6.31 18.93
C THR A 193 13.42 5.60 17.72
N GLY A 194 14.40 4.72 17.95
CA GLY A 194 15.05 3.91 16.93
C GLY A 194 16.04 4.66 16.06
N ALA A 195 16.20 4.21 14.80
CA ALA A 195 17.19 4.76 13.85
C ALA A 195 16.99 6.26 13.55
N ALA A 196 15.76 6.75 13.55
CA ALA A 196 15.45 8.16 13.32
C ALA A 196 15.97 9.07 14.46
N GLY A 197 15.83 8.64 15.70
CA GLY A 197 16.40 9.35 16.85
C GLY A 197 17.92 9.40 16.81
N THR A 198 18.57 8.29 16.50
CA THR A 198 20.02 8.21 16.38
C THR A 198 20.55 9.11 15.26
N MET A 199 19.86 9.14 14.11
CA MET A 199 20.23 9.97 12.97
C MET A 199 20.10 11.47 13.31
N LEU A 200 19.04 11.88 13.98
CA LEU A 200 18.86 13.28 14.42
C LEU A 200 19.96 13.70 15.40
N PHE A 201 20.27 12.86 16.40
CA PHE A 201 21.35 13.14 17.35
C PHE A 201 22.72 13.23 16.66
N THR A 202 22.98 12.36 15.67
CA THR A 202 24.22 12.39 14.90
C THR A 202 24.37 13.70 14.11
N VAL A 203 23.32 14.14 13.42
CA VAL A 203 23.33 15.40 12.67
C VAL A 203 23.53 16.60 13.59
N VAL A 204 22.80 16.65 14.70
CA VAL A 204 22.95 17.74 15.69
C VAL A 204 24.36 17.74 16.29
N ALA A 205 24.90 16.57 16.65
CA ALA A 205 26.24 16.43 17.18
C ALA A 205 27.31 16.92 16.19
N LEU A 206 27.18 16.59 14.91
CA LEU A 206 28.09 17.04 13.85
C LEU A 206 28.04 18.56 13.64
N LEU A 207 26.83 19.15 13.69
CA LEU A 207 26.66 20.61 13.57
C LEU A 207 27.29 21.35 14.77
N VAL A 208 27.09 20.84 16.00
CA VAL A 208 27.69 21.41 17.20
C VAL A 208 29.20 21.27 17.19
N ALA A 209 29.73 20.10 16.80
CA ALA A 209 31.17 19.89 16.67
C ALA A 209 31.80 20.81 15.60
N GLY A 210 31.16 20.94 14.43
CA GLY A 210 31.59 21.85 13.36
C GLY A 210 31.61 23.32 13.81
N ALA A 211 30.57 23.77 14.49
CA ALA A 211 30.51 25.13 15.06
C ALA A 211 31.60 25.36 16.13
N GLY A 212 31.82 24.36 17.01
CA GLY A 212 32.86 24.41 18.03
C GLY A 212 34.27 24.56 17.47
N VAL A 213 34.59 23.79 16.42
CA VAL A 213 35.90 23.87 15.71
C VAL A 213 36.07 25.25 15.07
N THR A 214 35.03 25.77 14.42
CA THR A 214 35.08 27.09 13.75
C THR A 214 35.33 28.22 14.78
N ILE A 215 34.67 28.18 15.93
CA ILE A 215 34.87 29.14 17.03
C ILE A 215 36.30 29.02 17.57
N ALA A 216 36.82 27.83 17.79
CA ALA A 216 38.17 27.62 18.32
C ALA A 216 39.26 28.13 17.36
N ILE A 217 39.13 27.93 16.05
CA ILE A 217 40.04 28.45 15.04
C ILE A 217 40.01 29.98 15.04
N LYS A 218 38.82 30.59 15.03
CA LYS A 218 38.69 32.05 15.04
C LYS A 218 39.22 32.68 16.30
N SER A 219 39.06 32.03 17.46
CA SER A 219 39.61 32.50 18.75
C SER A 219 41.14 32.47 18.74
N ARG A 220 41.78 31.44 18.16
CA ARG A 220 43.26 31.38 18.02
C ARG A 220 43.75 32.47 17.11
N GLN A 221 43.18 32.72 15.99
CA GLN A 221 43.60 33.77 15.03
C GLN A 221 43.50 35.17 15.66
N ASN A 222 42.53 35.42 16.50
CA ASN A 222 42.39 36.71 17.21
C ASN A 222 43.37 36.86 18.41
N ALA A 223 43.96 35.77 18.89
CA ALA A 223 44.93 35.79 19.97
C ALA A 223 46.37 35.98 19.47
N GLU A 224 46.61 35.77 18.18
CA GLU A 224 47.91 35.89 17.52
C GLU A 224 48.06 37.20 16.75
N ALA A 225 47.03 38.07 16.72
CA ALA A 225 47.01 39.42 16.13
C ALA A 225 47.12 40.52 17.22
#